data_647c925ee07fa222afaf79b829b2c2f3
#
_entry.id   647c925ee07fa222afaf79b829b2c2f3
#
_cell.length_a   1.000
_cell.length_b   1.000
_cell.length_c   1.000
_cell.angle_alpha   90.00
_cell.angle_beta   90.00
_cell.angle_gamma   90.00
#
_symmetry.space_group_name_H-M   'P 1'
#
loop_
_entity.id
_entity.type
_entity.pdbx_description
1 polymer ?
#
loop_
_entity_poly.entity_id
_entity_poly.type
_entity_poly.pdbx_seq_one_letter_code
_entity_poly.pdbx_strand_id
1 'polypeptide(L)'
;MVDDAELLVAGGGLNGLALGIACAGAGLPVILVDRQDLAATTTETYDGRASAIAYGSKLVLDGIGVWADVAAEAEPIREIRVADDESPLFLHYDHRDLAPGTADPAPLGYIVENRVLRRALLARAAALPTLTLLHPRTVAALHATETGAVATLAGGASLACRVVAAADGKDSPLRRAAGIPTVEWRYGQIGIVTTVAHERPHAGIAIEHFLPAGPFAILPMTDEPSKDAALPRRGRSSIVWTEAAGLVPHLMALPDAEFAAELRARFGDFLGQVEPVGPRFAYPLSLMQAERYVAPRLALIGEAAHVIHPIAGQGLNIGIRDVAALAELLVDARRLGLDIGDALVLERYQRWRRPDAVLLAAVTDGLNRLFSNTIPPVRLARDLGLAAINRVPPLKRVLMRHAMGVLGDRPRLARGEPL
;
A
#
# COMPACT_ATOMS: atom_id res chain seq x y z
N MET A 1 13.25 -35.06 -4.54
CA MET A 1 13.81 -33.91 -5.28
C MET A 1 14.50 -33.01 -4.25
N VAL A 2 15.65 -32.49 -4.57
CA VAL A 2 16.25 -31.42 -3.76
C VAL A 2 15.46 -30.17 -4.10
N ASP A 3 14.96 -29.44 -3.10
CA ASP A 3 14.21 -28.20 -3.32
C ASP A 3 15.21 -27.13 -3.80
N ASP A 4 14.87 -26.40 -4.87
CA ASP A 4 15.67 -25.26 -5.36
C ASP A 4 15.58 -24.09 -4.36
N ALA A 5 14.45 -23.98 -3.62
CA ALA A 5 14.22 -23.01 -2.54
C ALA A 5 13.22 -23.57 -1.52
N GLU A 6 13.16 -22.99 -0.32
CA GLU A 6 12.08 -23.28 0.62
C GLU A 6 10.82 -22.48 0.30
N LEU A 7 10.97 -21.19 -0.07
CA LEU A 7 9.89 -20.32 -0.48
C LEU A 7 10.11 -19.82 -1.90
N LEU A 8 9.09 -19.94 -2.75
CA LEU A 8 9.01 -19.23 -4.03
C LEU A 8 8.03 -18.07 -3.92
N VAL A 9 8.47 -16.87 -4.25
CA VAL A 9 7.62 -15.66 -4.33
C VAL A 9 7.34 -15.37 -5.79
N ALA A 10 6.08 -15.42 -6.21
CA ALA A 10 5.66 -15.05 -7.56
C ALA A 10 5.16 -13.60 -7.58
N GLY A 11 5.94 -12.70 -8.15
CA GLY A 11 5.71 -11.27 -8.23
C GLY A 11 6.72 -10.45 -7.39
N GLY A 12 7.48 -9.59 -8.07
CA GLY A 12 8.50 -8.68 -7.51
C GLY A 12 7.99 -7.26 -7.27
N GLY A 13 6.68 -7.10 -7.00
CA GLY A 13 6.11 -5.84 -6.51
C GLY A 13 6.56 -5.54 -5.07
N LEU A 14 6.14 -4.40 -4.51
CA LEU A 14 6.54 -3.96 -3.17
C LEU A 14 6.32 -5.03 -2.09
N ASN A 15 5.17 -5.70 -2.10
CA ASN A 15 4.85 -6.77 -1.14
C ASN A 15 5.67 -8.04 -1.37
N GLY A 16 5.87 -8.44 -2.63
CA GLY A 16 6.64 -9.65 -2.93
C GLY A 16 8.11 -9.51 -2.58
N LEU A 17 8.73 -8.38 -2.93
CA LEU A 17 10.11 -8.05 -2.51
C LEU A 17 10.22 -8.01 -0.98
N ALA A 18 9.29 -7.34 -0.28
CA ALA A 18 9.30 -7.26 1.17
C ALA A 18 9.19 -8.64 1.84
N LEU A 19 8.33 -9.55 1.32
CA LEU A 19 8.24 -10.92 1.82
C LEU A 19 9.54 -11.71 1.58
N GLY A 20 10.06 -11.62 0.34
CA GLY A 20 11.32 -12.28 -0.01
C GLY A 20 12.46 -11.85 0.90
N ILE A 21 12.60 -10.54 1.15
CA ILE A 21 13.61 -9.97 2.04
C ILE A 21 13.38 -10.43 3.49
N ALA A 22 12.14 -10.39 3.99
CA ALA A 22 11.83 -10.79 5.37
C ALA A 22 12.20 -12.25 5.63
N CYS A 23 11.81 -13.16 4.74
CA CYS A 23 12.11 -14.58 4.87
C CYS A 23 13.60 -14.89 4.66
N ALA A 24 14.21 -14.31 3.62
CA ALA A 24 15.63 -14.50 3.33
C ALA A 24 16.53 -13.91 4.43
N GLY A 25 16.18 -12.75 4.99
CA GLY A 25 16.85 -12.15 6.14
C GLY A 25 16.81 -13.01 7.40
N ALA A 26 15.76 -13.82 7.55
CA ALA A 26 15.62 -14.82 8.62
C ALA A 26 16.27 -16.18 8.27
N GLY A 27 16.96 -16.28 7.13
CA GLY A 27 17.74 -17.43 6.70
C GLY A 27 16.98 -18.50 5.87
N LEU A 28 15.75 -18.23 5.40
CA LEU A 28 15.10 -19.11 4.45
C LEU A 28 15.70 -18.93 3.05
N PRO A 29 16.02 -19.98 2.30
CA PRO A 29 16.30 -19.93 0.88
C PRO A 29 15.04 -19.50 0.12
N VAL A 30 15.12 -18.37 -0.60
CA VAL A 30 13.99 -17.79 -1.34
C VAL A 30 14.36 -17.60 -2.80
N ILE A 31 13.46 -17.98 -3.70
CA ILE A 31 13.48 -17.58 -5.11
C ILE A 31 12.31 -16.63 -5.35
N LEU A 32 12.58 -15.42 -5.85
CA LEU A 32 11.56 -14.47 -6.29
C LEU A 32 11.55 -14.41 -7.80
N VAL A 33 10.38 -14.60 -8.40
CA VAL A 33 10.17 -14.58 -9.85
C VAL A 33 9.29 -13.40 -10.22
N ASP A 34 9.71 -12.56 -11.16
CA ASP A 34 8.88 -11.50 -11.74
C ASP A 34 8.94 -11.48 -13.26
N ARG A 35 7.77 -11.18 -13.87
CA ARG A 35 7.62 -11.08 -15.33
C ARG A 35 8.31 -9.85 -15.94
N GLN A 36 8.50 -8.80 -15.16
CA GLN A 36 9.12 -7.56 -15.60
C GLN A 36 10.62 -7.54 -15.26
N ASP A 37 11.38 -6.76 -15.98
CA ASP A 37 12.70 -6.37 -15.53
C ASP A 37 12.56 -5.44 -14.31
N LEU A 38 12.95 -5.94 -13.14
CA LEU A 38 12.80 -5.20 -11.88
C LEU A 38 13.62 -3.91 -11.86
N ALA A 39 14.76 -3.84 -12.55
CA ALA A 39 15.55 -2.62 -12.66
C ALA A 39 14.78 -1.50 -13.37
N ALA A 40 14.02 -1.84 -14.42
CA ALA A 40 13.19 -0.89 -15.15
C ALA A 40 12.04 -0.31 -14.31
N THR A 41 11.64 -0.98 -13.23
CA THR A 41 10.55 -0.52 -12.36
C THR A 41 10.93 0.61 -11.39
N THR A 42 12.20 1.00 -11.34
CA THR A 42 12.72 2.09 -10.48
C THR A 42 12.72 3.45 -11.16
N THR A 43 12.33 3.54 -12.43
CA THR A 43 12.31 4.80 -13.19
C THR A 43 11.13 5.69 -12.82
N GLU A 44 11.27 7.00 -12.99
CA GLU A 44 10.21 7.98 -12.71
C GLU A 44 8.97 7.81 -13.60
N THR A 45 9.16 7.29 -14.80
CA THR A 45 8.08 7.09 -15.78
C THR A 45 7.31 5.80 -15.59
N TYR A 46 7.79 4.89 -14.73
CA TYR A 46 7.15 3.59 -14.52
C TYR A 46 5.88 3.71 -13.67
N ASP A 47 5.94 4.44 -12.56
CA ASP A 47 4.86 4.54 -11.59
C ASP A 47 4.97 5.89 -10.84
N GLY A 48 4.07 6.81 -11.11
CA GLY A 48 4.05 8.13 -10.48
C GLY A 48 3.35 8.16 -9.12
N ARG A 49 3.00 7.00 -8.55
CA ARG A 49 2.33 6.95 -7.24
C ARG A 49 3.31 7.19 -6.11
N ALA A 50 2.81 7.90 -5.09
CA ALA A 50 3.35 7.87 -3.75
C ALA A 50 2.44 7.01 -2.85
N SER A 51 3.02 6.31 -1.91
CA SER A 51 2.31 5.49 -0.95
C SER A 51 2.36 6.12 0.44
N ALA A 52 1.21 6.14 1.11
CA ALA A 52 1.15 6.43 2.54
C ALA A 52 1.57 5.17 3.31
N ILE A 53 2.74 5.23 3.93
CA ILE A 53 3.29 4.15 4.76
C ILE A 53 2.84 4.39 6.19
N ALA A 54 1.89 3.63 6.69
CA ALA A 54 1.45 3.69 8.08
C ALA A 54 2.61 3.38 9.04
N TYR A 55 2.57 3.91 10.25
CA TYR A 55 3.66 3.73 11.21
C TYR A 55 4.00 2.25 11.47
N GLY A 56 2.98 1.38 11.60
CA GLY A 56 3.18 -0.07 11.73
C GLY A 56 3.88 -0.70 10.52
N SER A 57 3.58 -0.23 9.30
CA SER A 57 4.28 -0.67 8.08
C SER A 57 5.71 -0.17 8.00
N LYS A 58 5.98 1.05 8.52
CA LYS A 58 7.35 1.56 8.70
C LYS A 58 8.18 0.63 9.58
N LEU A 59 7.61 0.16 10.69
CA LEU A 59 8.30 -0.78 11.57
C LEU A 59 8.67 -2.09 10.85
N VAL A 60 7.79 -2.59 9.99
CA VAL A 60 8.09 -3.79 9.17
C VAL A 60 9.25 -3.52 8.23
N LEU A 61 9.22 -2.40 7.48
CA LEU A 61 10.29 -2.01 6.55
C LEU A 61 11.62 -1.80 7.27
N ASP A 62 11.59 -1.29 8.49
CA ASP A 62 12.75 -1.12 9.36
C ASP A 62 13.32 -2.49 9.80
N GLY A 63 12.44 -3.37 10.29
CA GLY A 63 12.80 -4.71 10.75
C GLY A 63 13.41 -5.61 9.66
N ILE A 64 13.08 -5.37 8.38
CA ILE A 64 13.69 -6.08 7.24
C ILE A 64 14.92 -5.34 6.65
N GLY A 65 15.32 -4.21 7.25
CA GLY A 65 16.52 -3.45 6.88
C GLY A 65 16.39 -2.62 5.61
N VAL A 66 15.18 -2.12 5.31
CA VAL A 66 14.89 -1.30 4.13
C VAL A 66 14.71 0.18 4.47
N TRP A 67 14.21 0.49 5.68
CA TRP A 67 13.79 1.83 6.03
C TRP A 67 14.91 2.88 6.04
N ALA A 68 16.12 2.51 6.40
CA ALA A 68 17.27 3.42 6.41
C ALA A 68 17.54 4.05 5.04
N ASP A 69 17.34 3.28 3.94
CA ASP A 69 17.54 3.73 2.57
C ASP A 69 16.35 4.54 2.02
N VAL A 70 15.24 4.59 2.77
CA VAL A 70 14.00 5.30 2.40
C VAL A 70 13.83 6.58 3.21
N ALA A 71 14.33 6.61 4.44
CA ALA A 71 14.03 7.63 5.45
C ALA A 71 14.25 9.08 5.00
N ALA A 72 15.31 9.33 4.21
CA ALA A 72 15.65 10.67 3.73
C ALA A 72 14.65 11.21 2.67
N GLU A 73 13.91 10.32 2.02
CA GLU A 73 12.92 10.65 0.99
C GLU A 73 11.48 10.35 1.47
N ALA A 74 11.29 10.15 2.77
CA ALA A 74 10.02 9.87 3.41
C ALA A 74 9.51 11.10 4.16
N GLU A 75 8.42 11.72 3.69
CA GLU A 75 7.81 12.86 4.36
C GLU A 75 6.87 12.41 5.48
N PRO A 76 7.09 12.85 6.75
CA PRO A 76 6.23 12.46 7.85
C PRO A 76 4.83 13.07 7.76
N ILE A 77 3.79 12.25 7.97
CA ILE A 77 2.41 12.70 8.14
C ILE A 77 2.21 13.04 9.61
N ARG A 78 2.14 14.33 9.92
CA ARG A 78 1.94 14.84 11.27
C ARG A 78 0.46 15.05 11.58
N GLU A 79 -0.29 15.50 10.57
CA GLU A 79 -1.72 15.73 10.67
C GLU A 79 -2.44 15.11 9.47
N ILE A 80 -3.67 14.65 9.70
CA ILE A 80 -4.60 14.28 8.64
C ILE A 80 -5.88 15.10 8.85
N ARG A 81 -6.32 15.78 7.79
CA ARG A 81 -7.55 16.54 7.76
C ARG A 81 -8.50 15.92 6.75
N VAL A 82 -9.68 15.53 7.23
CA VAL A 82 -10.73 14.96 6.39
C VAL A 82 -11.89 15.94 6.34
N ALA A 83 -12.18 16.47 5.15
CA ALA A 83 -13.25 17.44 4.92
C ALA A 83 -14.25 16.90 3.90
N ASP A 84 -15.48 17.38 3.98
CA ASP A 84 -16.55 17.02 3.08
C ASP A 84 -17.04 18.23 2.29
N ASP A 85 -16.75 18.27 0.99
CA ASP A 85 -17.16 19.31 0.04
C ASP A 85 -17.09 20.73 0.66
N GLU A 86 -18.19 21.46 0.69
CA GLU A 86 -18.30 22.80 1.27
C GLU A 86 -18.58 22.81 2.79
N SER A 87 -18.57 21.66 3.46
CA SER A 87 -18.84 21.58 4.89
C SER A 87 -17.76 22.29 5.71
N PRO A 88 -18.12 23.18 6.65
CA PRO A 88 -17.16 23.77 7.57
C PRO A 88 -16.70 22.79 8.66
N LEU A 89 -17.31 21.60 8.73
CA LEU A 89 -16.99 20.56 9.70
C LEU A 89 -15.98 19.60 9.08
N PHE A 90 -14.89 19.35 9.80
CA PHE A 90 -13.85 18.42 9.37
C PHE A 90 -13.37 17.54 10.52
N LEU A 91 -12.83 16.39 10.20
CA LEU A 91 -12.15 15.51 11.14
C LEU A 91 -10.65 15.81 11.10
N HIS A 92 -10.06 16.01 12.26
CA HIS A 92 -8.65 16.34 12.41
C HIS A 92 -7.94 15.29 13.26
N TYR A 93 -6.97 14.63 12.69
CA TYR A 93 -6.04 13.74 13.38
C TYR A 93 -4.70 14.44 13.53
N ASP A 94 -4.26 14.63 14.76
CA ASP A 94 -2.95 15.19 15.11
C ASP A 94 -2.15 14.12 15.84
N HIS A 95 -0.94 13.80 15.38
CA HIS A 95 -0.10 12.77 15.99
C HIS A 95 0.18 13.04 17.47
N ARG A 96 0.18 14.31 17.90
CA ARG A 96 0.36 14.73 19.30
C ARG A 96 -0.75 14.23 20.23
N ASP A 97 -1.95 13.99 19.70
CA ASP A 97 -3.09 13.47 20.50
C ASP A 97 -2.85 12.03 21.01
N LEU A 98 -1.90 11.29 20.40
CA LEU A 98 -1.60 9.92 20.78
C LEU A 98 -0.57 9.80 21.90
N ALA A 99 0.26 10.82 22.10
CA ALA A 99 1.32 10.84 23.11
C ALA A 99 1.40 12.23 23.76
N PRO A 100 0.38 12.64 24.54
CA PRO A 100 0.38 13.94 25.22
C PRO A 100 1.59 14.09 26.13
N GLY A 101 2.27 15.25 26.04
CA GLY A 101 3.45 15.54 26.83
C GLY A 101 4.78 15.00 26.26
N THR A 102 4.76 14.29 25.14
CA THR A 102 5.97 13.92 24.41
C THR A 102 6.38 15.07 23.50
N ALA A 103 7.66 15.47 23.55
CA ALA A 103 8.16 16.61 22.77
C ALA A 103 8.10 16.38 21.25
N ASP A 104 8.42 15.16 20.81
CA ASP A 104 8.39 14.76 19.39
C ASP A 104 7.77 13.35 19.27
N PRO A 105 6.45 13.24 19.28
CA PRO A 105 5.78 11.94 19.12
C PRO A 105 5.93 11.41 17.70
N ALA A 106 5.87 10.08 17.57
CA ALA A 106 5.91 9.42 16.28
C ALA A 106 4.81 9.95 15.33
N PRO A 107 5.10 10.17 14.04
CA PRO A 107 4.10 10.60 13.08
C PRO A 107 3.06 9.50 12.82
N LEU A 108 1.94 9.86 12.22
CA LEU A 108 0.87 8.91 11.85
C LEU A 108 1.34 7.91 10.77
N GLY A 109 2.31 8.31 9.98
CA GLY A 109 2.92 7.56 8.90
C GLY A 109 3.82 8.45 8.07
N TYR A 110 4.13 8.02 6.86
CA TYR A 110 5.02 8.73 5.94
C TYR A 110 4.48 8.64 4.51
N ILE A 111 4.71 9.66 3.70
CA ILE A 111 4.50 9.59 2.26
C ILE A 111 5.84 9.31 1.59
N VAL A 112 5.88 8.27 0.75
CA VAL A 112 7.08 7.83 0.03
C VAL A 112 6.72 7.53 -1.41
N GLU A 113 7.52 8.02 -2.36
CA GLU A 113 7.36 7.65 -3.77
C GLU A 113 7.63 6.14 -3.96
N ASN A 114 6.78 5.47 -4.73
CA ASN A 114 6.93 4.02 -4.95
C ASN A 114 8.28 3.65 -5.58
N ARG A 115 8.85 4.53 -6.42
CA ARG A 115 10.18 4.33 -7.01
C ARG A 115 11.29 4.25 -5.96
N VAL A 116 11.17 5.05 -4.88
CA VAL A 116 12.13 5.05 -3.76
C VAL A 116 12.03 3.73 -2.99
N LEU A 117 10.80 3.29 -2.68
CA LEU A 117 10.58 2.00 -2.03
C LEU A 117 11.11 0.84 -2.88
N ARG A 118 10.86 0.84 -4.19
CA ARG A 118 11.35 -0.22 -5.10
C ARG A 118 12.88 -0.26 -5.13
N ARG A 119 13.53 0.91 -5.26
CA ARG A 119 14.99 1.00 -5.27
C ARG A 119 15.59 0.43 -3.98
N ALA A 120 15.08 0.83 -2.82
CA ALA A 120 15.55 0.36 -1.53
C ALA A 120 15.31 -1.15 -1.33
N LEU A 121 14.12 -1.64 -1.69
CA LEU A 121 13.80 -3.08 -1.63
C LEU A 121 14.71 -3.91 -2.55
N LEU A 122 14.97 -3.46 -3.78
CA LEU A 122 15.84 -4.17 -4.72
C LEU A 122 17.28 -4.17 -4.24
N ALA A 123 17.79 -3.05 -3.73
CA ALA A 123 19.14 -2.96 -3.17
C ALA A 123 19.28 -3.94 -1.97
N ARG A 124 18.30 -3.97 -1.07
CA ARG A 124 18.29 -4.90 0.05
C ARG A 124 18.19 -6.35 -0.39
N ALA A 125 17.33 -6.66 -1.37
CA ALA A 125 17.19 -8.01 -1.92
C ALA A 125 18.50 -8.53 -2.53
N ALA A 126 19.20 -7.69 -3.30
CA ALA A 126 20.49 -8.03 -3.91
C ALA A 126 21.62 -8.25 -2.87
N ALA A 127 21.51 -7.70 -1.68
CA ALA A 127 22.48 -7.88 -0.60
C ALA A 127 22.27 -9.17 0.21
N LEU A 128 21.19 -9.93 -0.04
CA LEU A 128 20.89 -11.16 0.72
C LEU A 128 21.30 -12.40 -0.07
N PRO A 129 22.29 -13.19 0.39
CA PRO A 129 22.77 -14.37 -0.32
C PRO A 129 21.73 -15.51 -0.40
N THR A 130 20.72 -15.47 0.47
CA THR A 130 19.63 -16.44 0.53
C THR A 130 18.42 -16.06 -0.34
N LEU A 131 18.50 -14.95 -1.09
CA LEU A 131 17.44 -14.49 -2.00
C LEU A 131 17.95 -14.45 -3.44
N THR A 132 17.37 -15.29 -4.30
CA THR A 132 17.63 -15.29 -5.74
C THR A 132 16.51 -14.58 -6.47
N LEU A 133 16.85 -13.58 -7.30
CA LEU A 133 15.90 -12.86 -8.15
C LEU A 133 15.95 -13.42 -9.57
N LEU A 134 14.83 -13.92 -10.07
CA LEU A 134 14.66 -14.42 -11.44
C LEU A 134 13.71 -13.51 -12.22
N HIS A 135 14.26 -12.59 -12.98
CA HIS A 135 13.51 -11.69 -13.85
C HIS A 135 14.27 -11.36 -15.15
N PRO A 136 13.63 -11.05 -16.26
CA PRO A 136 12.20 -11.22 -16.49
C PRO A 136 11.83 -12.70 -16.69
N ARG A 137 10.99 -13.26 -15.83
CA ARG A 137 10.49 -14.63 -15.89
C ARG A 137 9.07 -14.70 -15.34
N THR A 138 8.27 -15.64 -15.81
CA THR A 138 6.87 -15.80 -15.40
C THR A 138 6.63 -17.19 -14.87
N VAL A 139 5.98 -17.32 -13.71
CA VAL A 139 5.44 -18.60 -13.24
C VAL A 139 4.17 -18.90 -14.04
N ALA A 140 4.22 -19.94 -14.87
CA ALA A 140 3.14 -20.32 -15.76
C ALA A 140 2.17 -21.32 -15.12
N ALA A 141 2.67 -22.22 -14.28
CA ALA A 141 1.86 -23.23 -13.61
C ALA A 141 2.45 -23.57 -12.23
N LEU A 142 1.59 -24.06 -11.35
CA LEU A 142 1.94 -24.56 -10.03
C LEU A 142 1.31 -25.96 -9.84
N HIS A 143 2.13 -26.92 -9.46
CA HIS A 143 1.69 -28.25 -9.09
C HIS A 143 2.07 -28.52 -7.62
N ALA A 144 1.06 -28.62 -6.77
CA ALA A 144 1.24 -28.95 -5.35
C ALA A 144 1.40 -30.46 -5.16
N THR A 145 2.34 -30.86 -4.30
CA THR A 145 2.56 -32.25 -3.87
C THR A 145 2.37 -32.37 -2.36
N GLU A 146 2.43 -33.58 -1.82
CA GLU A 146 2.33 -33.79 -0.36
C GLU A 146 3.44 -33.07 0.40
N THR A 147 4.65 -33.01 -0.16
CA THR A 147 5.85 -32.49 0.53
C THR A 147 6.34 -31.14 0.02
N GLY A 148 5.74 -30.57 -1.03
CA GLY A 148 6.18 -29.31 -1.61
C GLY A 148 5.36 -28.88 -2.81
N ALA A 149 5.94 -28.08 -3.67
CA ALA A 149 5.34 -27.61 -4.91
C ALA A 149 6.40 -27.54 -6.03
N VAL A 150 5.95 -27.72 -7.27
CA VAL A 150 6.75 -27.51 -8.47
C VAL A 150 6.12 -26.35 -9.25
N ALA A 151 6.88 -25.27 -9.37
CA ALA A 151 6.51 -24.11 -10.19
C ALA A 151 7.15 -24.25 -11.57
N THR A 152 6.34 -24.25 -12.63
CA THR A 152 6.83 -24.27 -14.01
C THR A 152 6.90 -22.83 -14.53
N LEU A 153 8.07 -22.43 -15.00
CA LEU A 153 8.28 -21.13 -15.64
C LEU A 153 7.84 -21.15 -17.10
N ALA A 154 7.45 -20.00 -17.62
CA ALA A 154 7.29 -19.83 -19.06
C ALA A 154 8.61 -20.18 -19.77
N GLY A 155 8.56 -21.12 -20.73
CA GLY A 155 9.75 -21.70 -21.36
C GLY A 155 10.13 -23.08 -20.85
N GLY A 156 9.37 -23.66 -19.88
CA GLY A 156 9.41 -25.07 -19.49
C GLY A 156 10.36 -25.44 -18.34
N ALA A 157 11.20 -24.51 -17.88
CA ALA A 157 12.01 -24.76 -16.67
C ALA A 157 11.12 -24.89 -15.43
N SER A 158 11.49 -25.78 -14.51
CA SER A 158 10.74 -26.03 -13.26
C SER A 158 11.60 -25.75 -12.05
N LEU A 159 10.97 -25.20 -11.00
CA LEU A 159 11.56 -24.90 -9.71
C LEU A 159 10.80 -25.68 -8.63
N ALA A 160 11.52 -26.42 -7.80
CA ALA A 160 10.96 -27.13 -6.64
C ALA A 160 11.06 -26.25 -5.39
N CYS A 161 9.98 -26.20 -4.59
CA CYS A 161 9.95 -25.45 -3.34
C CYS A 161 8.98 -26.09 -2.34
N ARG A 162 9.00 -25.63 -1.08
CA ARG A 162 8.07 -26.08 -0.04
C ARG A 162 6.72 -25.39 -0.12
N VAL A 163 6.74 -24.08 -0.44
CA VAL A 163 5.55 -23.23 -0.49
C VAL A 163 5.75 -22.12 -1.51
N VAL A 164 4.64 -21.66 -2.11
CA VAL A 164 4.59 -20.51 -3.02
C VAL A 164 3.79 -19.40 -2.39
N ALA A 165 4.32 -18.18 -2.43
CA ALA A 165 3.58 -16.97 -2.11
C ALA A 165 3.24 -16.23 -3.42
N ALA A 166 1.95 -16.11 -3.74
CA ALA A 166 1.49 -15.32 -4.88
C ALA A 166 1.36 -13.85 -4.51
N ALA A 167 2.24 -13.02 -5.07
CA ALA A 167 2.28 -11.56 -5.01
C ALA A 167 2.14 -10.94 -6.42
N ASP A 168 1.51 -11.67 -7.35
CA ASP A 168 1.44 -11.47 -8.79
C ASP A 168 0.33 -10.50 -9.23
N GLY A 169 -0.23 -9.74 -8.26
CA GLY A 169 -1.12 -8.63 -8.48
C GLY A 169 -2.59 -9.00 -8.57
N LYS A 170 -3.44 -7.99 -8.80
CA LYS A 170 -4.91 -8.10 -8.81
C LYS A 170 -5.42 -9.23 -9.71
N ASP A 171 -4.84 -9.37 -10.89
CA ASP A 171 -5.22 -10.37 -11.88
C ASP A 171 -4.45 -11.69 -11.74
N SER A 172 -4.06 -12.05 -10.52
CA SER A 172 -3.23 -13.21 -10.18
C SER A 172 -3.57 -14.47 -10.98
N PRO A 173 -2.68 -14.96 -11.87
CA PRO A 173 -2.86 -16.22 -12.55
C PRO A 173 -2.83 -17.40 -11.57
N LEU A 174 -1.99 -17.35 -10.54
CA LEU A 174 -1.87 -18.41 -9.54
C LEU A 174 -3.14 -18.55 -8.71
N ARG A 175 -3.76 -17.43 -8.29
CA ARG A 175 -5.06 -17.45 -7.61
C ARG A 175 -6.13 -18.12 -8.48
N ARG A 176 -6.21 -17.74 -9.77
CA ARG A 176 -7.17 -18.33 -10.71
C ARG A 176 -6.93 -19.82 -10.95
N ALA A 177 -5.67 -20.20 -11.15
CA ALA A 177 -5.29 -21.60 -11.35
C ALA A 177 -5.60 -22.47 -10.13
N ALA A 178 -5.50 -21.92 -8.91
CA ALA A 178 -5.89 -22.58 -7.66
C ALA A 178 -7.40 -22.63 -7.43
N GLY A 179 -8.22 -22.14 -8.35
CA GLY A 179 -9.68 -22.13 -8.24
C GLY A 179 -10.19 -21.31 -7.04
N ILE A 180 -9.49 -20.23 -6.67
CA ILE A 180 -9.90 -19.34 -5.59
C ILE A 180 -10.79 -18.22 -6.17
N PRO A 181 -12.10 -18.21 -5.83
CA PRO A 181 -13.03 -17.19 -6.30
C PRO A 181 -12.74 -15.83 -5.65
N THR A 182 -13.26 -14.77 -6.28
CA THR A 182 -13.19 -13.40 -5.76
C THR A 182 -14.57 -12.75 -5.74
N VAL A 183 -14.81 -11.94 -4.72
CA VAL A 183 -15.86 -10.93 -4.73
C VAL A 183 -15.24 -9.64 -5.25
N GLU A 184 -15.78 -9.11 -6.34
CA GLU A 184 -15.22 -7.92 -6.99
C GLU A 184 -16.33 -7.01 -7.49
N TRP A 185 -16.11 -5.69 -7.37
CA TRP A 185 -16.89 -4.68 -8.08
C TRP A 185 -16.05 -3.46 -8.43
N ARG A 186 -16.52 -2.73 -9.44
CA ARG A 186 -15.93 -1.48 -9.90
C ARG A 186 -16.77 -0.31 -9.41
N TYR A 187 -16.12 0.76 -8.99
CA TYR A 187 -16.84 1.95 -8.51
C TYR A 187 -17.33 2.89 -9.63
N GLY A 188 -16.93 2.64 -10.89
CA GLY A 188 -17.15 3.60 -11.96
C GLY A 188 -16.32 4.87 -11.83
N GLN A 189 -15.30 4.82 -10.99
CA GLN A 189 -14.38 5.90 -10.68
C GLN A 189 -12.97 5.54 -11.13
N ILE A 190 -12.18 6.57 -11.47
CA ILE A 190 -10.75 6.47 -11.80
C ILE A 190 -10.01 7.47 -10.92
N GLY A 191 -8.91 7.04 -10.32
CA GLY A 191 -7.97 7.92 -9.61
C GLY A 191 -6.95 8.50 -10.57
N ILE A 192 -6.93 9.81 -10.72
CA ILE A 192 -5.86 10.54 -11.42
C ILE A 192 -4.78 10.84 -10.40
N VAL A 193 -3.54 10.45 -10.71
CA VAL A 193 -2.38 10.68 -9.84
C VAL A 193 -1.41 11.61 -10.56
N THR A 194 -0.97 12.65 -9.86
CA THR A 194 0.08 13.56 -10.32
C THR A 194 0.80 14.18 -9.12
N THR A 195 1.96 14.77 -9.34
CA THR A 195 2.67 15.56 -8.34
C THR A 195 2.48 17.05 -8.64
N VAL A 196 2.36 17.85 -7.59
CA VAL A 196 2.31 19.31 -7.68
C VAL A 196 3.44 19.94 -6.88
N ALA A 197 3.95 21.06 -7.38
CA ALA A 197 4.75 22.00 -6.59
C ALA A 197 3.82 23.13 -6.10
N HIS A 198 4.09 23.66 -4.91
CA HIS A 198 3.29 24.74 -4.32
C HIS A 198 4.16 25.74 -3.54
N GLU A 199 3.59 26.92 -3.32
CA GLU A 199 4.30 28.09 -2.81
C GLU A 199 4.53 27.99 -1.29
N ARG A 200 3.51 27.56 -0.52
CA ARG A 200 3.57 27.50 0.94
C ARG A 200 3.92 26.10 1.43
N PRO A 201 4.63 25.94 2.56
CA PRO A 201 4.94 24.63 3.10
C PRO A 201 3.68 23.89 3.55
N HIS A 202 3.61 22.59 3.26
CA HIS A 202 2.50 21.70 3.69
C HIS A 202 2.55 21.34 5.17
N ALA A 203 3.67 21.58 5.86
CA ALA A 203 3.87 21.30 7.29
C ALA A 203 3.58 19.84 7.74
N GLY A 204 3.71 18.86 6.84
CA GLY A 204 3.39 17.46 7.11
C GLY A 204 1.87 17.16 7.20
N ILE A 205 1.02 18.00 6.63
CA ILE A 205 -0.43 17.85 6.67
C ILE A 205 -0.89 17.08 5.42
N ALA A 206 -1.53 15.93 5.63
CA ALA A 206 -2.27 15.22 4.59
C ALA A 206 -3.75 15.65 4.62
N ILE A 207 -4.32 15.87 3.45
CA ILE A 207 -5.73 16.27 3.31
C ILE A 207 -6.45 15.22 2.48
N GLU A 208 -7.63 14.83 2.95
CA GLU A 208 -8.61 14.02 2.24
C GLU A 208 -9.88 14.83 2.12
N HIS A 209 -10.12 15.40 0.95
CA HIS A 209 -11.29 16.22 0.66
C HIS A 209 -12.29 15.40 -0.16
N PHE A 210 -13.43 15.10 0.41
CA PHE A 210 -14.48 14.36 -0.29
C PHE A 210 -15.29 15.30 -1.18
N LEU A 211 -15.14 15.13 -2.48
CA LEU A 211 -15.90 15.81 -3.53
C LEU A 211 -17.03 14.90 -4.03
N PRO A 212 -18.03 15.43 -4.79
CA PRO A 212 -19.16 14.64 -5.28
C PRO A 212 -18.77 13.41 -6.12
N ALA A 213 -17.65 13.46 -6.86
CA ALA A 213 -17.15 12.34 -7.66
C ALA A 213 -16.33 11.33 -6.85
N GLY A 214 -15.90 11.69 -5.65
CA GLY A 214 -15.08 10.88 -4.76
C GLY A 214 -13.96 11.69 -4.07
N PRO A 215 -13.06 11.03 -3.33
CA PRO A 215 -12.01 11.71 -2.58
C PRO A 215 -10.97 12.39 -3.48
N PHE A 216 -10.53 13.56 -3.02
CA PHE A 216 -9.40 14.31 -3.54
C PHE A 216 -8.34 14.40 -2.44
N ALA A 217 -7.28 13.62 -2.54
CA ALA A 217 -6.23 13.58 -1.54
C ALA A 217 -5.05 14.46 -1.93
N ILE A 218 -4.52 15.21 -0.95
CA ILE A 218 -3.30 16.00 -1.04
C ILE A 218 -2.32 15.44 -0.01
N LEU A 219 -1.26 14.82 -0.48
CA LEU A 219 -0.34 14.07 0.35
C LEU A 219 1.02 14.77 0.37
N PRO A 220 1.55 15.18 1.55
CA PRO A 220 2.81 15.90 1.66
C PRO A 220 3.96 15.04 1.18
N MET A 221 4.86 15.59 0.38
CA MET A 221 6.07 14.93 -0.11
C MET A 221 7.30 15.72 0.30
N THR A 222 8.44 15.07 0.36
CA THR A 222 9.72 15.77 0.55
C THR A 222 9.93 16.82 -0.52
N ASP A 223 10.39 18.00 -0.11
CA ASP A 223 10.66 19.12 -1.00
C ASP A 223 11.70 18.74 -2.06
N GLU A 224 11.52 19.24 -3.26
CA GLU A 224 12.53 19.09 -4.30
C GLU A 224 13.72 20.04 -3.99
N PRO A 225 14.96 19.53 -4.05
CA PRO A 225 16.11 20.44 -3.98
C PRO A 225 15.99 21.45 -5.10
N SER A 226 16.04 22.75 -4.78
CA SER A 226 16.11 23.78 -5.81
C SER A 226 17.34 23.54 -6.68
N LYS A 227 17.18 23.57 -8.00
CA LYS A 227 18.30 23.53 -8.95
C LYS A 227 19.19 24.77 -8.82
N ASP A 228 18.65 25.84 -8.24
CA ASP A 228 19.36 27.04 -7.86
C ASP A 228 19.32 27.18 -6.34
N ALA A 229 20.48 27.08 -5.68
CA ALA A 229 20.61 27.20 -4.23
C ALA A 229 20.17 28.56 -3.67
N ALA A 230 20.02 29.58 -4.52
CA ALA A 230 19.53 30.91 -4.15
C ALA A 230 17.99 31.01 -4.12
N LEU A 231 17.27 30.03 -4.69
CA LEU A 231 15.81 30.01 -4.69
C LEU A 231 15.27 29.17 -3.53
N PRO A 232 14.17 29.59 -2.88
CA PRO A 232 13.53 28.80 -1.84
C PRO A 232 13.11 27.44 -2.39
N ARG A 233 13.22 26.38 -1.58
CA ARG A 233 12.66 25.07 -1.90
C ARG A 233 11.14 25.23 -2.11
N ARG A 234 10.62 24.65 -3.17
CA ARG A 234 9.17 24.59 -3.40
C ARG A 234 8.64 23.35 -2.70
N GLY A 235 7.57 23.51 -1.92
CA GLY A 235 6.86 22.39 -1.33
C GLY A 235 6.30 21.48 -2.42
N ARG A 236 6.24 20.16 -2.18
CA ARG A 236 5.67 19.18 -3.10
C ARG A 236 4.54 18.40 -2.43
N SER A 237 3.53 18.06 -3.22
CA SER A 237 2.48 17.12 -2.77
C SER A 237 2.09 16.16 -3.88
N SER A 238 1.81 14.91 -3.52
CA SER A 238 1.17 13.97 -4.42
C SER A 238 -0.34 14.16 -4.36
N ILE A 239 -0.97 14.19 -5.52
CA ILE A 239 -2.42 14.30 -5.67
C ILE A 239 -2.99 12.95 -6.07
N VAL A 240 -4.05 12.52 -5.39
CA VAL A 240 -4.91 11.43 -5.82
C VAL A 240 -6.31 11.99 -5.99
N TRP A 241 -6.67 12.27 -7.23
CA TRP A 241 -7.94 12.86 -7.60
C TRP A 241 -8.88 11.79 -8.14
N THR A 242 -9.89 11.44 -7.38
CA THR A 242 -10.92 10.51 -7.81
C THR A 242 -11.98 11.23 -8.64
N GLU A 243 -12.28 10.69 -9.84
CA GLU A 243 -13.25 11.27 -10.75
C GLU A 243 -14.09 10.18 -11.44
N ALA A 244 -15.25 10.54 -11.94
CA ALA A 244 -16.09 9.64 -12.72
C ALA A 244 -15.38 9.14 -13.97
N ALA A 245 -15.41 7.83 -14.23
CA ALA A 245 -14.65 7.19 -15.31
C ALA A 245 -14.91 7.80 -16.69
N GLY A 246 -16.13 8.31 -16.93
CA GLY A 246 -16.49 8.96 -18.22
C GLY A 246 -15.80 10.32 -18.44
N LEU A 247 -15.42 11.04 -17.37
CA LEU A 247 -14.78 12.37 -17.47
C LEU A 247 -13.27 12.27 -17.60
N VAL A 248 -12.65 11.24 -17.02
CA VAL A 248 -11.19 11.11 -16.93
C VAL A 248 -10.46 11.15 -18.28
N PRO A 249 -10.94 10.51 -19.37
CA PRO A 249 -10.28 10.63 -20.68
C PRO A 249 -10.16 12.09 -21.16
N HIS A 250 -11.19 12.91 -20.90
CA HIS A 250 -11.14 14.35 -21.21
C HIS A 250 -10.10 15.07 -20.37
N LEU A 251 -10.12 14.89 -19.05
CA LEU A 251 -9.14 15.51 -18.14
C LEU A 251 -7.71 15.12 -18.45
N MET A 252 -7.45 13.88 -18.81
CA MET A 252 -6.12 13.39 -19.19
C MET A 252 -5.62 13.97 -20.51
N ALA A 253 -6.54 14.36 -21.42
CA ALA A 253 -6.21 14.95 -22.72
C ALA A 253 -6.06 16.48 -22.68
N LEU A 254 -6.42 17.14 -21.58
CA LEU A 254 -6.29 18.60 -21.44
C LEU A 254 -4.83 19.07 -21.60
N PRO A 255 -4.58 20.20 -22.26
CA PRO A 255 -3.30 20.90 -22.17
C PRO A 255 -2.91 21.18 -20.71
N ASP A 256 -1.62 21.26 -20.41
CA ASP A 256 -1.13 21.41 -19.03
C ASP A 256 -1.72 22.60 -18.30
N ALA A 257 -1.89 23.73 -18.98
CA ALA A 257 -2.47 24.94 -18.39
C ALA A 257 -3.94 24.77 -17.99
N GLU A 258 -4.74 24.06 -18.83
CA GLU A 258 -6.15 23.79 -18.57
C GLU A 258 -6.30 22.75 -17.46
N PHE A 259 -5.50 21.69 -17.49
CA PHE A 259 -5.45 20.71 -16.41
C PHE A 259 -5.06 21.35 -15.07
N ALA A 260 -4.09 22.26 -15.07
CA ALA A 260 -3.70 23.00 -13.87
C ALA A 260 -4.83 23.89 -13.34
N ALA A 261 -5.67 24.46 -14.21
CA ALA A 261 -6.84 25.24 -13.80
C ALA A 261 -7.90 24.34 -13.12
N GLU A 262 -8.22 23.17 -13.72
CA GLU A 262 -9.13 22.18 -13.16
C GLU A 262 -8.63 21.65 -11.80
N LEU A 263 -7.34 21.40 -11.67
CA LEU A 263 -6.72 20.95 -10.43
C LEU A 263 -6.83 22.05 -9.36
N ARG A 264 -6.47 23.31 -9.67
CA ARG A 264 -6.54 24.43 -8.73
C ARG A 264 -7.95 24.67 -8.20
N ALA A 265 -8.97 24.52 -9.05
CA ALA A 265 -10.37 24.66 -8.62
C ALA A 265 -10.76 23.68 -7.50
N ARG A 266 -10.12 22.49 -7.46
CA ARG A 266 -10.35 21.45 -6.44
C ARG A 266 -9.38 21.51 -5.27
N PHE A 267 -8.18 22.01 -5.54
CA PHE A 267 -7.09 22.08 -4.55
C PHE A 267 -7.33 23.19 -3.52
N GLY A 268 -7.89 24.33 -3.93
CA GLY A 268 -8.05 25.53 -3.10
C GLY A 268 -6.75 26.33 -2.94
N ASP A 269 -6.79 27.39 -2.11
CA ASP A 269 -5.72 28.40 -2.02
C ASP A 269 -4.78 28.23 -0.81
N PHE A 270 -4.96 27.18 0.01
CA PHE A 270 -4.28 27.08 1.31
C PHE A 270 -2.75 26.90 1.18
N LEU A 271 -2.25 26.29 0.11
CA LEU A 271 -0.82 26.18 -0.19
C LEU A 271 -0.30 27.25 -1.20
N GLY A 272 -1.11 28.26 -1.50
CA GLY A 272 -0.78 29.30 -2.46
C GLY A 272 -0.85 28.84 -3.91
N GLN A 273 0.02 29.35 -4.76
CA GLN A 273 0.07 28.93 -6.17
C GLN A 273 0.47 27.48 -6.27
N VAL A 274 -0.25 26.73 -7.11
CA VAL A 274 -0.05 25.29 -7.33
C VAL A 274 0.18 25.02 -8.80
N GLU A 275 1.19 24.23 -9.10
CA GLU A 275 1.60 23.88 -10.46
C GLU A 275 1.85 22.37 -10.56
N PRO A 276 1.19 21.64 -11.50
CA PRO A 276 1.52 20.26 -11.77
C PRO A 276 2.97 20.11 -12.22
N VAL A 277 3.69 19.14 -11.63
CA VAL A 277 5.06 18.80 -11.97
C VAL A 277 5.17 17.31 -12.20
N GLY A 278 5.50 16.91 -13.41
CA GLY A 278 5.59 15.50 -13.76
C GLY A 278 4.38 14.93 -14.52
N PRO A 279 4.40 13.65 -14.82
CA PRO A 279 3.39 12.99 -15.62
C PRO A 279 2.07 12.80 -14.85
N ARG A 280 0.98 12.63 -15.61
CA ARG A 280 -0.34 12.24 -15.11
C ARG A 280 -0.54 10.75 -15.32
N PHE A 281 -1.08 10.08 -14.31
CA PHE A 281 -1.44 8.67 -14.36
C PHE A 281 -2.92 8.49 -14.03
N ALA A 282 -3.54 7.45 -14.58
CA ALA A 282 -4.95 7.14 -14.33
C ALA A 282 -5.12 5.66 -13.99
N TYR A 283 -5.76 5.37 -12.84
CA TYR A 283 -5.93 4.02 -12.31
C TYR A 283 -7.41 3.74 -12.03
N PRO A 284 -8.03 2.74 -12.69
CA PRO A 284 -9.40 2.34 -12.39
C PRO A 284 -9.55 1.85 -10.95
N LEU A 285 -10.55 2.38 -10.24
CA LEU A 285 -10.81 2.04 -8.85
C LEU A 285 -11.79 0.88 -8.74
N SER A 286 -11.44 -0.09 -7.89
CA SER A 286 -12.25 -1.28 -7.66
C SER A 286 -11.99 -1.83 -6.27
N LEU A 287 -12.90 -2.68 -5.81
CA LEU A 287 -12.68 -3.57 -4.69
C LEU A 287 -12.57 -5.00 -5.22
N MET A 288 -11.64 -5.77 -4.70
CA MET A 288 -11.55 -7.21 -4.92
C MET A 288 -11.14 -7.88 -3.62
N GLN A 289 -11.83 -8.96 -3.27
CA GLN A 289 -11.55 -9.78 -2.10
C GLN A 289 -11.56 -11.24 -2.50
N ALA A 290 -10.43 -11.95 -2.31
CA ALA A 290 -10.37 -13.38 -2.49
C ALA A 290 -11.17 -14.08 -1.37
N GLU A 291 -11.95 -15.10 -1.72
CA GLU A 291 -12.74 -15.86 -0.75
C GLU A 291 -11.87 -16.71 0.19
N ARG A 292 -10.71 -17.10 -0.30
CA ARG A 292 -9.67 -17.79 0.47
C ARG A 292 -8.31 -17.16 0.17
N TYR A 293 -7.42 -17.16 1.16
CA TYR A 293 -6.04 -16.66 1.00
C TYR A 293 -5.03 -17.77 0.79
N VAL A 294 -5.49 -19.01 0.89
CA VAL A 294 -4.60 -20.20 0.80
C VAL A 294 -5.23 -21.29 -0.06
N ALA A 295 -4.36 -22.09 -0.65
CA ALA A 295 -4.63 -23.38 -1.28
C ALA A 295 -3.46 -24.32 -0.96
N PRO A 296 -3.50 -25.61 -1.33
CA PRO A 296 -2.37 -26.50 -1.10
C PRO A 296 -1.04 -25.90 -1.61
N ARG A 297 -0.08 -25.71 -0.70
CA ARG A 297 1.25 -25.13 -0.98
C ARG A 297 1.24 -23.70 -1.54
N LEU A 298 0.14 -22.95 -1.40
CA LEU A 298 -0.02 -21.61 -1.95
C LEU A 298 -0.60 -20.65 -0.90
N ALA A 299 0.03 -19.49 -0.71
CA ALA A 299 -0.52 -18.36 0.02
C ALA A 299 -0.63 -17.13 -0.91
N LEU A 300 -1.72 -16.38 -0.81
CA LEU A 300 -1.92 -15.11 -1.52
C LEU A 300 -1.55 -13.95 -0.60
N ILE A 301 -0.82 -12.94 -1.11
CA ILE A 301 -0.51 -11.72 -0.36
C ILE A 301 -0.80 -10.47 -1.20
N GLY A 302 -1.09 -9.37 -0.53
CA GLY A 302 -1.32 -8.08 -1.15
C GLY A 302 -2.42 -8.12 -2.21
N GLU A 303 -2.20 -7.51 -3.37
CA GLU A 303 -3.23 -7.40 -4.42
C GLU A 303 -3.67 -8.75 -5.02
N ALA A 304 -2.91 -9.83 -4.84
CA ALA A 304 -3.37 -11.18 -5.21
C ALA A 304 -4.52 -11.67 -4.30
N ALA A 305 -4.54 -11.23 -3.04
CA ALA A 305 -5.55 -11.56 -2.05
C ALA A 305 -6.67 -10.52 -1.94
N HIS A 306 -6.34 -9.24 -2.04
CA HIS A 306 -7.29 -8.13 -1.81
C HIS A 306 -6.88 -6.85 -2.51
N VAL A 307 -7.85 -6.13 -3.03
CA VAL A 307 -7.74 -4.76 -3.53
C VAL A 307 -8.82 -3.93 -2.86
N ILE A 308 -8.46 -2.82 -2.26
CA ILE A 308 -9.37 -1.92 -1.56
C ILE A 308 -9.40 -0.54 -2.21
N HIS A 309 -10.44 0.23 -1.96
CA HIS A 309 -10.48 1.62 -2.40
C HIS A 309 -9.31 2.41 -1.77
N PRO A 310 -8.62 3.30 -2.51
CA PRO A 310 -7.43 4.00 -2.03
C PRO A 310 -7.68 5.04 -0.93
N ILE A 311 -8.90 5.19 -0.43
CA ILE A 311 -9.22 6.04 0.71
C ILE A 311 -8.24 5.76 1.85
N ALA A 312 -7.66 6.83 2.39
CA ALA A 312 -6.66 6.81 3.45
C ALA A 312 -5.36 6.03 3.12
N GLY A 313 -5.08 5.72 1.84
CA GLY A 313 -3.82 5.12 1.39
C GLY A 313 -3.50 3.74 1.99
N GLN A 314 -4.49 2.92 2.34
CA GLN A 314 -4.29 1.66 3.09
C GLN A 314 -3.90 0.45 2.22
N GLY A 315 -3.95 0.55 0.89
CA GLY A 315 -3.74 -0.61 0.00
C GLY A 315 -2.40 -1.32 0.20
N LEU A 316 -1.29 -0.58 0.23
CA LEU A 316 0.04 -1.15 0.48
C LEU A 316 0.19 -1.62 1.94
N ASN A 317 -0.35 -0.87 2.90
CA ASN A 317 -0.21 -1.16 4.32
C ASN A 317 -0.82 -2.52 4.72
N ILE A 318 -1.97 -2.86 4.14
CA ILE A 318 -2.59 -4.17 4.40
C ILE A 318 -1.75 -5.30 3.80
N GLY A 319 -1.15 -5.11 2.63
CA GLY A 319 -0.22 -6.07 2.03
C GLY A 319 1.08 -6.23 2.83
N ILE A 320 1.63 -5.15 3.40
CA ILE A 320 2.80 -5.22 4.30
C ILE A 320 2.44 -5.99 5.60
N ARG A 321 1.20 -5.87 6.10
CA ARG A 321 0.75 -6.69 7.22
C ARG A 321 0.64 -8.18 6.86
N ASP A 322 0.24 -8.50 5.62
CA ASP A 322 0.27 -9.88 5.12
C ASP A 322 1.70 -10.42 5.07
N VAL A 323 2.63 -9.62 4.55
CA VAL A 323 4.06 -9.94 4.51
C VAL A 323 4.58 -10.28 5.91
N ALA A 324 4.34 -9.42 6.89
CA ALA A 324 4.82 -9.61 8.25
C ALA A 324 4.23 -10.87 8.90
N ALA A 325 2.92 -11.12 8.72
CA ALA A 325 2.24 -12.28 9.28
C ALA A 325 2.70 -13.60 8.62
N LEU A 326 2.78 -13.62 7.29
CA LEU A 326 3.22 -14.83 6.58
C LEU A 326 4.69 -15.15 6.89
N ALA A 327 5.57 -14.14 6.85
CA ALA A 327 6.97 -14.32 7.18
C ALA A 327 7.17 -14.88 8.59
N GLU A 328 6.46 -14.35 9.60
CA GLU A 328 6.52 -14.83 10.97
C GLU A 328 6.13 -16.32 11.06
N LEU A 329 5.02 -16.71 10.45
CA LEU A 329 4.53 -18.08 10.49
C LEU A 329 5.47 -19.06 9.78
N LEU A 330 6.02 -18.68 8.62
CA LEU A 330 6.97 -19.53 7.88
C LEU A 330 8.29 -19.69 8.64
N VAL A 331 8.82 -18.61 9.20
CA VAL A 331 10.08 -18.63 9.97
C VAL A 331 9.92 -19.45 11.24
N ASP A 332 8.81 -19.29 11.97
CA ASP A 332 8.55 -20.06 13.20
C ASP A 332 8.36 -21.56 12.90
N ALA A 333 7.59 -21.89 11.85
CA ALA A 333 7.42 -23.29 11.44
C ALA A 333 8.77 -23.93 11.11
N ARG A 334 9.63 -23.23 10.34
CA ARG A 334 10.98 -23.70 10.00
C ARG A 334 11.85 -23.94 11.23
N ARG A 335 11.87 -22.99 12.17
CA ARG A 335 12.65 -23.09 13.42
C ARG A 335 12.22 -24.26 14.29
N LEU A 336 10.94 -24.60 14.24
CA LEU A 336 10.39 -25.78 14.93
C LEU A 336 10.59 -27.09 14.17
N GLY A 337 11.22 -27.07 12.98
CA GLY A 337 11.40 -28.26 12.14
C GLY A 337 10.09 -28.73 11.47
N LEU A 338 9.06 -27.86 11.41
CA LEU A 338 7.79 -28.16 10.77
C LEU A 338 7.86 -27.86 9.26
N ASP A 339 6.97 -28.46 8.50
CA ASP A 339 6.81 -28.15 7.08
C ASP A 339 6.17 -26.77 6.91
N ILE A 340 6.91 -25.82 6.36
CA ILE A 340 6.45 -24.43 6.18
C ILE A 340 5.27 -24.30 5.21
N GLY A 341 5.06 -25.28 4.33
CA GLY A 341 3.92 -25.35 3.39
C GLY A 341 2.76 -26.19 3.89
N ASP A 342 2.80 -26.65 5.15
CA ASP A 342 1.71 -27.41 5.76
C ASP A 342 0.40 -26.59 5.81
N ALA A 343 -0.71 -27.28 5.60
CA ALA A 343 -2.03 -26.66 5.59
C ALA A 343 -2.34 -25.89 6.88
N LEU A 344 -1.93 -26.41 8.05
CA LEU A 344 -2.17 -25.73 9.33
C LEU A 344 -1.41 -24.41 9.46
N VAL A 345 -0.19 -24.32 8.93
CA VAL A 345 0.59 -23.08 8.89
C VAL A 345 -0.10 -22.06 8.01
N LEU A 346 -0.51 -22.46 6.81
CA LEU A 346 -1.19 -21.60 5.85
C LEU A 346 -2.59 -21.16 6.33
N GLU A 347 -3.35 -22.04 6.95
CA GLU A 347 -4.64 -21.70 7.54
C GLU A 347 -4.52 -20.71 8.71
N ARG A 348 -3.45 -20.80 9.53
CA ARG A 348 -3.18 -19.79 10.56
C ARG A 348 -2.97 -18.41 9.93
N TYR A 349 -2.21 -18.32 8.83
CA TYR A 349 -2.05 -17.08 8.08
C TYR A 349 -3.40 -16.54 7.61
N GLN A 350 -4.23 -17.34 6.95
CA GLN A 350 -5.55 -16.94 6.47
C GLN A 350 -6.46 -16.46 7.62
N ARG A 351 -6.52 -17.19 8.72
CA ARG A 351 -7.33 -16.82 9.89
C ARG A 351 -6.87 -15.52 10.53
N TRP A 352 -5.59 -15.23 10.47
CA TRP A 352 -5.05 -13.98 11.00
C TRP A 352 -5.33 -12.80 10.09
N ARG A 353 -5.15 -12.97 8.79
CA ARG A 353 -5.13 -11.82 7.86
C ARG A 353 -6.46 -11.51 7.17
N ARG A 354 -7.22 -12.55 6.81
CA ARG A 354 -8.43 -12.35 6.02
C ARG A 354 -9.52 -11.54 6.76
N PRO A 355 -9.80 -11.75 8.07
CA PRO A 355 -10.79 -10.93 8.77
C PRO A 355 -10.43 -9.44 8.81
N ASP A 356 -9.14 -9.10 9.03
CA ASP A 356 -8.65 -7.73 9.03
C ASP A 356 -8.82 -7.07 7.65
N ALA A 357 -8.49 -7.79 6.57
CA ALA A 357 -8.66 -7.31 5.21
C ALA A 357 -10.13 -7.11 4.82
N VAL A 358 -11.00 -8.05 5.18
CA VAL A 358 -12.44 -7.96 4.91
C VAL A 358 -13.06 -6.78 5.66
N LEU A 359 -12.70 -6.59 6.94
CA LEU A 359 -13.18 -5.46 7.73
C LEU A 359 -12.74 -4.12 7.10
N LEU A 360 -11.47 -4.00 6.74
CA LEU A 360 -10.95 -2.77 6.12
C LEU A 360 -11.60 -2.51 4.75
N ALA A 361 -11.80 -3.56 3.95
CA ALA A 361 -12.52 -3.47 2.68
C ALA A 361 -13.95 -2.96 2.87
N ALA A 362 -14.67 -3.50 3.86
CA ALA A 362 -16.04 -3.07 4.17
C ALA A 362 -16.09 -1.62 4.66
N VAL A 363 -15.13 -1.21 5.51
CA VAL A 363 -15.03 0.18 6.00
C VAL A 363 -14.73 1.15 4.85
N THR A 364 -13.75 0.85 4.01
CA THR A 364 -13.39 1.75 2.88
C THR A 364 -14.50 1.82 1.82
N ASP A 365 -15.18 0.71 1.54
CA ASP A 365 -16.35 0.70 0.64
C ASP A 365 -17.51 1.51 1.23
N GLY A 366 -17.81 1.30 2.51
CA GLY A 366 -18.84 2.05 3.23
C GLY A 366 -18.56 3.55 3.25
N LEU A 367 -17.32 3.96 3.52
CA LEU A 367 -16.90 5.37 3.47
C LEU A 367 -17.04 5.92 2.04
N ASN A 368 -16.55 5.22 1.02
CA ASN A 368 -16.68 5.68 -0.36
C ASN A 368 -18.16 5.92 -0.73
N ARG A 369 -19.04 4.96 -0.45
CA ARG A 369 -20.49 5.09 -0.73
C ARG A 369 -21.15 6.20 0.09
N LEU A 370 -20.75 6.37 1.34
CA LEU A 370 -21.29 7.41 2.22
C LEU A 370 -20.91 8.80 1.72
N PHE A 371 -19.65 8.99 1.32
CA PHE A 371 -19.12 10.29 0.92
C PHE A 371 -19.36 10.63 -0.57
N SER A 372 -19.55 9.66 -1.44
CA SER A 372 -19.96 9.88 -2.85
C SER A 372 -21.48 9.99 -3.01
N ASN A 373 -22.18 10.48 -1.95
CA ASN A 373 -23.63 10.57 -1.91
C ASN A 373 -24.07 12.02 -1.70
N THR A 374 -24.98 12.50 -2.55
CA THR A 374 -25.47 13.90 -2.52
C THR A 374 -26.82 14.07 -1.84
N ILE A 375 -27.39 13.01 -1.25
CA ILE A 375 -28.70 13.05 -0.55
C ILE A 375 -28.59 13.92 0.71
N PRO A 376 -29.37 15.04 0.84
CA PRO A 376 -29.18 16.03 1.90
C PRO A 376 -29.22 15.48 3.34
N PRO A 377 -30.15 14.59 3.74
CA PRO A 377 -30.14 13.99 5.07
C PRO A 377 -28.88 13.16 5.38
N VAL A 378 -28.33 12.48 4.35
CA VAL A 378 -27.11 11.66 4.48
C VAL A 378 -25.89 12.58 4.67
N ARG A 379 -25.82 13.70 3.92
CA ARG A 379 -24.78 14.73 4.09
C ARG A 379 -24.78 15.28 5.52
N LEU A 380 -25.95 15.70 6.01
CA LEU A 380 -26.05 16.22 7.39
C LEU A 380 -25.63 15.19 8.44
N ALA A 381 -26.07 13.94 8.31
CA ALA A 381 -25.67 12.87 9.24
C ALA A 381 -24.16 12.60 9.21
N ARG A 382 -23.53 12.64 8.04
CA ARG A 382 -22.09 12.48 7.80
C ARG A 382 -21.29 13.61 8.45
N ASP A 383 -21.68 14.86 8.23
CA ASP A 383 -21.05 16.05 8.80
C ASP A 383 -21.11 16.05 10.34
N LEU A 384 -22.27 15.72 10.89
CA LEU A 384 -22.45 15.57 12.34
C LEU A 384 -21.61 14.41 12.88
N GLY A 385 -21.48 13.31 12.12
CA GLY A 385 -20.63 12.17 12.47
C GLY A 385 -19.15 12.53 12.54
N LEU A 386 -18.61 13.27 11.56
CA LEU A 386 -17.24 13.78 11.58
C LEU A 386 -16.99 14.70 12.79
N ALA A 387 -17.92 15.64 13.05
CA ALA A 387 -17.83 16.54 14.20
C ALA A 387 -17.90 15.79 15.54
N ALA A 388 -18.75 14.75 15.64
CA ALA A 388 -18.87 13.92 16.83
C ALA A 388 -17.58 13.15 17.13
N ILE A 389 -16.95 12.54 16.13
CA ILE A 389 -15.67 11.84 16.29
C ILE A 389 -14.60 12.79 16.82
N ASN A 390 -14.54 14.03 16.32
CA ASN A 390 -13.60 15.04 16.80
C ASN A 390 -13.79 15.39 18.29
N ARG A 391 -15.03 15.31 18.78
CA ARG A 391 -15.39 15.66 20.16
C ARG A 391 -15.27 14.51 21.17
N VAL A 392 -14.97 13.29 20.70
CA VAL A 392 -14.82 12.09 21.54
C VAL A 392 -13.36 11.58 21.48
N PRO A 393 -12.44 12.13 22.31
CA PRO A 393 -11.02 11.83 22.23
C PRO A 393 -10.66 10.34 22.32
N PRO A 394 -11.32 9.50 23.12
CA PRO A 394 -11.02 8.07 23.16
C PRO A 394 -11.30 7.37 21.82
N LEU A 395 -12.44 7.67 21.18
CA LEU A 395 -12.81 7.11 19.88
C LEU A 395 -11.83 7.59 18.80
N LYS A 396 -11.54 8.89 18.77
CA LYS A 396 -10.56 9.49 17.85
C LYS A 396 -9.22 8.78 17.94
N ARG A 397 -8.69 8.56 19.15
CA ARG A 397 -7.41 7.85 19.36
C ARG A 397 -7.43 6.39 18.88
N VAL A 398 -8.54 5.68 19.05
CA VAL A 398 -8.68 4.31 18.53
C VAL A 398 -8.62 4.31 17.01
N LEU A 399 -9.35 5.22 16.34
CA LEU A 399 -9.33 5.34 14.87
C LEU A 399 -7.93 5.72 14.35
N MET A 400 -7.25 6.66 15.03
CA MET A 400 -5.87 7.03 14.69
C MET A 400 -4.91 5.85 14.79
N ARG A 401 -4.95 5.09 15.90
CA ARG A 401 -4.12 3.89 16.08
C ARG A 401 -4.43 2.81 15.04
N HIS A 402 -5.69 2.69 14.64
CA HIS A 402 -6.08 1.77 13.57
C HIS A 402 -5.46 2.20 12.23
N ALA A 403 -5.58 3.49 11.88
CA ALA A 403 -4.98 4.07 10.66
C ALA A 403 -3.45 3.91 10.63
N MET A 404 -2.79 4.06 11.79
CA MET A 404 -1.35 3.83 11.95
C MET A 404 -0.95 2.34 11.83
N GLY A 405 -1.89 1.40 11.83
CA GLY A 405 -1.61 -0.03 11.82
C GLY A 405 -0.97 -0.55 13.12
N VAL A 406 -1.24 0.14 14.26
CA VAL A 406 -0.66 -0.21 15.58
C VAL A 406 -1.71 -0.75 16.57
N LEU A 407 -2.91 -1.07 16.08
CA LEU A 407 -4.01 -1.65 16.86
C LEU A 407 -4.18 -3.14 16.56
N GLY A 408 -4.65 -3.90 17.55
CA GLY A 408 -4.97 -5.33 17.41
C GLY A 408 -3.77 -6.28 17.55
N ASP A 409 -3.98 -7.54 17.16
CA ASP A 409 -2.94 -8.57 17.14
C ASP A 409 -2.01 -8.37 15.94
N ARG A 410 -0.78 -7.94 16.23
CA ARG A 410 0.21 -7.54 15.23
C ARG A 410 1.36 -8.53 15.16
N PRO A 411 1.83 -8.88 13.95
CA PRO A 411 3.06 -9.63 13.78
C PRO A 411 4.27 -8.94 14.44
N ARG A 412 5.29 -9.70 14.80
CA ARG A 412 6.53 -9.21 15.45
C ARG A 412 7.13 -8.03 14.70
N LEU A 413 7.34 -8.13 13.39
CA LEU A 413 7.88 -7.02 12.59
C LEU A 413 7.04 -5.75 12.71
N ALA A 414 5.71 -5.85 12.76
CA ALA A 414 4.81 -4.69 12.94
C ALA A 414 4.79 -4.15 14.37
N ARG A 415 5.46 -4.82 15.32
CA ARG A 415 5.74 -4.33 16.68
C ARG A 415 7.17 -3.79 16.83
N GLY A 416 7.99 -3.89 15.76
CA GLY A 416 9.41 -3.55 15.80
C GLY A 416 10.29 -4.64 16.40
N GLU A 417 9.79 -5.86 16.48
CA GLU A 417 10.49 -7.03 16.99
C GLU A 417 11.04 -7.86 15.81
N PRO A 418 12.22 -8.47 15.90
CA PRO A 418 12.78 -9.31 14.83
C PRO A 418 11.99 -10.61 14.64
N LEU A 419 12.12 -11.20 13.44
CA LEU A 419 11.62 -12.55 13.14
C LEU A 419 12.44 -13.62 13.87
#